data_0f9d558f47f50da8bc9d0b0a5f247c49
#
_entry.id   0f9d558f47f50da8bc9d0b0a5f247c49
#
_cell.length_a   1.000
_cell.length_b   1.000
_cell.length_c   1.000
_cell.angle_alpha   90.00
_cell.angle_beta   90.00
_cell.angle_gamma   90.00
#
_symmetry.space_group_name_H-M   'P 1'
#
loop_
_entity.id
_entity.type
_entity.pdbx_description
1 polymer ?
#
loop_
_entity_poly.entity_id
_entity_poly.type
_entity_poly.pdbx_seq_one_letter_code
_entity_poly.pdbx_strand_id
1 'polypeptide(L)'
;MAIKLAILQDKEQVISDIKELVDDGKPVGYMLKHPHKVVTNQPFLVEDKEDDTSVQVTLTPWILLSTDTEIVIPGNHVVTLVEPLDTIKQMYMEKTDGSESSSVSQ
;
A
#
# COMPACT_ATOMS: atom_id res chain seq x y z
N MET A 1 14.31 -3.38 -1.68
CA MET A 1 12.91 -2.97 -1.73
C MET A 1 12.17 -3.54 -0.54
N ALA A 2 11.47 -2.68 0.17
CA ALA A 2 10.80 -3.09 1.39
C ALA A 2 9.30 -2.85 1.24
N ILE A 3 8.61 -3.81 0.68
CA ILE A 3 7.18 -3.70 0.46
C ILE A 3 6.45 -4.04 1.73
N LYS A 4 5.73 -3.07 2.27
CA LYS A 4 5.02 -3.21 3.52
C LYS A 4 3.61 -2.70 3.38
N LEU A 5 2.75 -3.15 4.26
CA LEU A 5 1.39 -2.67 4.35
C LEU A 5 1.31 -1.73 5.55
N ALA A 6 1.02 -0.49 5.29
CA ALA A 6 0.95 0.52 6.34
C ALA A 6 -0.50 0.71 6.75
N ILE A 7 -0.73 0.65 8.05
CA ILE A 7 -2.04 0.94 8.61
C ILE A 7 -1.97 2.36 9.13
N LEU A 8 -2.79 3.22 8.58
CA LEU A 8 -2.73 4.65 8.89
C LEU A 8 -3.72 5.00 9.98
N GLN A 9 -3.57 6.21 10.49
CA GLN A 9 -4.43 6.67 11.59
C GLN A 9 -5.90 6.65 11.21
N ASP A 10 -6.21 6.91 9.96
CA ASP A 10 -7.60 6.91 9.52
C ASP A 10 -8.05 5.51 9.10
N LYS A 11 -7.28 4.51 9.45
CA LYS A 11 -7.59 3.09 9.18
C LYS A 11 -7.43 2.71 7.72
N GLU A 12 -6.93 3.57 6.90
CA GLU A 12 -6.60 3.20 5.55
C GLU A 12 -5.43 2.24 5.54
N GLN A 13 -5.44 1.34 4.59
CA GLN A 13 -4.34 0.41 4.40
C GLN A 13 -3.68 0.75 3.08
N VAL A 14 -2.38 1.00 3.13
CA VAL A 14 -1.63 1.41 1.96
C VAL A 14 -0.44 0.49 1.82
N ILE A 15 -0.32 -0.13 0.64
CA ILE A 15 0.85 -0.96 0.37
C ILE A 15 1.82 -0.14 -0.46
N SER A 16 3.09 -0.27 -0.13
CA SER A 16 4.10 0.57 -0.76
C SER A 16 5.48 0.00 -0.49
N ASP A 17 6.42 0.40 -1.32
CA ASP A 17 7.82 0.24 -1.00
C ASP A 17 8.13 1.37 -0.02
N ILE A 18 8.38 1.03 1.23
CA ILE A 18 8.43 2.01 2.31
C ILE A 18 9.84 2.11 2.86
N LYS A 19 10.29 3.33 3.02
CA LYS A 19 11.59 3.61 3.59
C LYS A 19 11.41 4.50 4.79
N GLU A 20 12.02 4.10 5.90
CA GLU A 20 11.96 4.92 7.10
C GLU A 20 12.93 6.08 6.97
N LEU A 21 12.48 7.26 7.30
CA LEU A 21 13.31 8.45 7.28
C LEU A 21 13.79 8.74 8.69
N VAL A 22 15.09 8.95 8.81
CA VAL A 22 15.71 9.11 10.10
C VAL A 22 16.44 10.45 10.10
N ASP A 23 16.31 11.19 11.19
CA ASP A 23 17.00 12.43 11.37
C ASP A 23 17.67 12.40 12.73
N ASP A 24 19.00 12.54 12.74
CA ASP A 24 19.75 12.55 13.98
C ASP A 24 19.47 11.28 14.79
N GLY A 25 19.42 10.16 14.10
CA GLY A 25 19.22 8.88 14.76
C GLY A 25 17.79 8.56 15.14
N LYS A 26 16.86 9.45 14.85
CA LYS A 26 15.47 9.25 15.24
C LYS A 26 14.56 9.18 14.03
N PRO A 27 13.63 8.25 14.03
CA PRO A 27 12.69 8.18 12.91
C PRO A 27 11.77 9.39 12.91
N VAL A 28 11.64 10.01 11.75
CA VAL A 28 10.81 11.20 11.63
C VAL A 28 9.67 11.01 10.66
N GLY A 29 9.69 9.95 9.87
CA GLY A 29 8.62 9.73 8.92
C GLY A 29 8.94 8.58 8.01
N TYR A 30 8.12 8.45 6.98
CA TYR A 30 8.29 7.38 6.02
C TYR A 30 8.14 7.94 4.62
N MET A 31 8.95 7.43 3.71
CA MET A 31 8.78 7.71 2.31
C MET A 31 8.12 6.51 1.67
N LEU A 32 6.99 6.75 1.04
CA LEU A 32 6.23 5.72 0.36
C LEU A 32 6.47 5.86 -1.13
N LYS A 33 6.97 4.80 -1.73
CA LYS A 33 7.22 4.81 -3.15
C LYS A 33 6.13 4.02 -3.83
N HIS A 34 5.45 4.66 -4.77
CA HIS A 34 4.31 4.07 -5.48
C HIS A 34 3.26 3.54 -4.53
N PRO A 35 2.77 4.39 -3.61
CA PRO A 35 1.78 3.89 -2.64
C PRO A 35 0.45 3.59 -3.32
N HIS A 36 -0.12 2.47 -2.93
CA HIS A 36 -1.42 2.04 -3.44
C HIS A 36 -2.33 1.74 -2.27
N LYS A 37 -3.55 2.23 -2.38
CA LYS A 37 -4.55 1.98 -1.36
C LYS A 37 -5.13 0.60 -1.59
N VAL A 38 -5.31 -0.15 -0.52
CA VAL A 38 -5.89 -1.47 -0.58
C VAL A 38 -7.38 -1.32 -0.37
N VAL A 39 -8.14 -1.76 -1.35
CA VAL A 39 -9.59 -1.67 -1.31
C VAL A 39 -10.14 -3.08 -1.41
N THR A 40 -11.00 -3.44 -0.47
CA THR A 40 -11.66 -4.72 -0.52
C THR A 40 -13.13 -4.47 -0.71
N ASN A 41 -13.73 -5.29 -1.53
CA ASN A 41 -15.16 -5.16 -1.75
C ASN A 41 -15.95 -6.14 -0.93
N GLN A 42 -15.29 -6.85 -0.06
CA GLN A 42 -15.92 -7.91 0.67
C GLN A 42 -16.51 -7.37 1.97
N PRO A 43 -17.81 -7.45 2.12
CA PRO A 43 -18.39 -7.06 3.40
C PRO A 43 -18.00 -8.09 4.43
N PHE A 44 -17.77 -7.63 5.60
CA PHE A 44 -17.30 -8.51 6.64
C PHE A 44 -18.40 -9.34 7.24
N LEU A 45 -19.55 -9.31 6.68
CA LEU A 45 -20.66 -10.07 7.19
C LEU A 45 -20.80 -11.43 6.62
N VAL A 46 -19.79 -11.99 6.09
CA VAL A 46 -19.92 -13.24 5.40
C VAL A 46 -19.42 -14.38 6.22
N GLU A 47 -19.69 -14.33 7.45
CA GLU A 47 -19.18 -15.35 8.33
C GLU A 47 -19.67 -16.73 7.94
N ASP A 48 -20.79 -16.79 7.29
CA ASP A 48 -21.29 -18.11 6.94
C ASP A 48 -20.83 -18.55 5.57
N LYS A 49 -19.96 -17.80 4.97
CA LYS A 49 -19.53 -18.14 3.63
C LYS A 49 -18.18 -18.77 3.67
N GLU A 50 -18.06 -19.79 4.40
CA GLU A 50 -16.75 -20.37 4.54
C GLU A 50 -16.17 -20.78 3.21
N ASP A 51 -17.01 -21.17 2.32
CA ASP A 51 -16.53 -21.57 1.03
C ASP A 51 -16.22 -20.40 0.16
N ASP A 52 -16.71 -19.28 0.52
CA ASP A 52 -16.60 -18.13 -0.32
C ASP A 52 -15.51 -17.25 0.17
N THR A 53 -14.37 -17.72 0.04
CA THR A 53 -13.24 -16.99 0.54
C THR A 53 -12.78 -15.96 -0.42
N SER A 54 -13.56 -15.64 -1.38
CA SER A 54 -13.08 -14.77 -2.42
C SER A 54 -13.24 -13.33 -2.03
N VAL A 55 -12.38 -12.90 -1.16
CA VAL A 55 -12.26 -11.49 -0.88
C VAL A 55 -11.56 -10.86 -2.06
N GLN A 56 -12.20 -9.93 -2.70
CA GLN A 56 -11.60 -9.28 -3.83
C GLN A 56 -10.87 -8.05 -3.38
N VAL A 57 -9.62 -7.98 -3.73
CA VAL A 57 -8.76 -6.91 -3.33
C VAL A 57 -8.34 -6.14 -4.56
N THR A 58 -8.46 -4.84 -4.50
CA THR A 58 -8.03 -3.97 -5.57
C THR A 58 -7.01 -2.99 -5.03
N LEU A 59 -5.98 -2.76 -5.79
CA LEU A 59 -4.98 -1.76 -5.42
C LEU A 59 -5.14 -0.58 -6.34
N THR A 60 -5.36 0.59 -5.76
CA THR A 60 -5.47 1.82 -6.55
C THR A 60 -4.43 2.80 -6.06
N PRO A 61 -3.94 3.66 -6.95
CA PRO A 61 -2.97 4.67 -6.47
C PRO A 61 -3.56 5.44 -5.31
N TRP A 62 -2.75 5.64 -4.30
CA TRP A 62 -3.25 6.26 -3.08
C TRP A 62 -3.74 7.67 -3.33
N ILE A 63 -2.96 8.43 -4.10
CA ILE A 63 -3.37 9.79 -4.43
C ILE A 63 -3.53 9.86 -5.94
N LEU A 64 -4.78 9.89 -6.35
CA LEU A 64 -5.10 9.77 -7.77
C LEU A 64 -4.80 11.04 -8.57
N LEU A 65 -4.79 12.16 -7.90
CA LEU A 65 -4.70 13.42 -8.60
C LEU A 65 -3.30 14.00 -8.61
N SER A 66 -2.32 13.17 -8.37
CA SER A 66 -0.94 13.61 -8.37
C SER A 66 -0.10 12.69 -9.21
N THR A 67 0.93 13.23 -9.82
CA THR A 67 1.90 12.43 -10.54
C THR A 67 3.07 12.02 -9.67
N ASP A 68 3.09 12.46 -8.42
CA ASP A 68 4.18 12.10 -7.53
C ASP A 68 4.14 10.62 -7.22
N THR A 69 5.28 9.98 -7.32
CA THR A 69 5.39 8.57 -7.02
C THR A 69 6.06 8.31 -5.68
N GLU A 70 6.65 9.34 -5.09
CA GLU A 70 7.27 9.22 -3.79
C GLU A 70 6.62 10.24 -2.87
N ILE A 71 6.03 9.75 -1.80
CA ILE A 71 5.27 10.60 -0.91
C ILE A 71 5.78 10.41 0.50
N VAL A 72 6.07 11.51 1.16
CA VAL A 72 6.59 11.47 2.53
C VAL A 72 5.44 11.76 3.49
N ILE A 73 5.32 10.92 4.49
CA ILE A 73 4.30 11.13 5.53
C ILE A 73 4.99 11.14 6.89
N PRO A 74 4.41 11.88 7.83
CA PRO A 74 4.99 11.90 9.18
C PRO A 74 4.82 10.55 9.86
N GLY A 75 5.75 10.24 10.74
CA GLY A 75 5.72 8.96 11.39
C GLY A 75 4.50 8.75 12.26
N ASN A 76 3.98 9.81 12.84
CA ASN A 76 2.84 9.66 13.73
C ASN A 76 1.52 9.43 12.98
N HIS A 77 1.55 9.46 11.65
CA HIS A 77 0.35 9.11 10.88
C HIS A 77 0.25 7.61 10.68
N VAL A 78 1.31 6.88 10.89
CA VAL A 78 1.35 5.44 10.68
C VAL A 78 1.14 4.75 12.01
N VAL A 79 0.10 3.93 12.08
CA VAL A 79 -0.15 3.15 13.29
C VAL A 79 0.82 1.99 13.35
N THR A 80 0.97 1.27 12.24
CA THR A 80 1.89 0.14 12.22
C THR A 80 2.19 -0.24 10.78
N LEU A 81 3.29 -0.95 10.62
CA LEU A 81 3.67 -1.55 9.35
C LEU A 81 3.63 -3.04 9.52
N VAL A 82 3.02 -3.73 8.58
CA VAL A 82 2.94 -5.18 8.65
C VAL A 82 3.34 -5.76 7.31
N GLU A 83 3.65 -7.05 7.33
CA GLU A 83 4.01 -7.77 6.13
C GLU A 83 2.75 -8.08 5.34
N PRO A 84 2.65 -7.70 4.08
CA PRO A 84 1.47 -8.07 3.31
C PRO A 84 1.48 -9.54 2.98
N LEU A 85 0.31 -10.06 2.69
CA LEU A 85 0.22 -11.41 2.16
C LEU A 85 0.98 -11.49 0.84
N ASP A 86 1.52 -12.66 0.54
CA ASP A 86 2.30 -12.83 -0.67
C ASP A 86 1.51 -12.46 -1.91
N THR A 87 0.24 -12.82 -1.94
CA THR A 87 -0.58 -12.51 -3.10
C THR A 87 -0.76 -11.01 -3.26
N ILE A 88 -0.88 -10.29 -2.17
CA ILE A 88 -1.04 -8.85 -2.22
C ILE A 88 0.27 -8.19 -2.64
N LYS A 89 1.37 -8.69 -2.11
CA LYS A 89 2.67 -8.19 -2.49
C LYS A 89 2.90 -8.39 -3.99
N GLN A 90 2.49 -9.53 -4.50
CA GLN A 90 2.63 -9.83 -5.91
C GLN A 90 1.80 -8.86 -6.75
N MET A 91 0.59 -8.60 -6.32
CA MET A 91 -0.27 -7.64 -7.01
C MET A 91 0.39 -6.27 -7.07
N TYR A 92 0.99 -5.86 -5.96
CA TYR A 92 1.65 -4.57 -5.93
C TYR A 92 2.82 -4.53 -6.91
N MET A 93 3.59 -5.58 -6.94
CA MET A 93 4.74 -5.63 -7.83
C MET A 93 4.31 -5.59 -9.28
N GLU A 94 3.27 -6.31 -9.60
CA GLU A 94 2.76 -6.31 -10.97
C GLU A 94 2.20 -4.95 -11.35
N LYS A 95 1.55 -4.32 -10.41
CA LYS A 95 0.95 -3.03 -10.68
C LYS A 95 2.00 -1.97 -10.94
N THR A 96 3.04 -1.97 -10.13
CA THR A 96 4.07 -0.96 -10.29
C THR A 96 4.91 -1.23 -11.51
N ASP A 97 5.21 -2.48 -11.81
CA ASP A 97 5.93 -2.81 -13.02
C ASP A 97 5.10 -2.45 -14.24
N GLY A 98 3.82 -2.78 -14.18
CA GLY A 98 2.95 -2.45 -15.29
C GLY A 98 2.84 -0.96 -15.49
N SER A 99 2.78 -0.22 -14.42
CA SER A 99 2.73 1.22 -14.51
C SER A 99 3.96 1.76 -15.16
N GLU A 100 5.09 1.26 -14.77
CA GLU A 100 6.34 1.70 -15.37
C GLU A 100 6.38 1.37 -16.84
N SER A 101 5.99 0.17 -17.17
CA SER A 101 5.94 -0.22 -18.56
C SER A 101 5.05 0.70 -19.35
N SER A 102 3.90 0.96 -18.82
CA SER A 102 2.96 1.84 -19.47
C SER A 102 3.54 3.19 -19.71
N SER A 103 4.16 3.74 -18.71
CA SER A 103 4.67 5.08 -18.86
C SER A 103 5.81 5.10 -19.83
N VAL A 104 6.58 4.05 -19.91
CA VAL A 104 7.67 3.98 -20.86
C VAL A 104 7.13 3.91 -22.26
N SER A 105 6.06 3.20 -22.44
CA SER A 105 5.53 3.02 -23.78
C SER A 105 4.84 4.25 -24.31
N GLN A 106 4.66 5.22 -23.49
CA GLN A 106 4.07 6.46 -23.95
C GLN A 106 5.14 7.27 -24.69
#